data_6e9632a960eb63d5b778e3d7ea704adf
#
_entry.id   6e9632a960eb63d5b778e3d7ea704adf
#
_cell.length_a   1.000
_cell.length_b   1.000
_cell.length_c   1.000
_cell.angle_alpha   90.00
_cell.angle_beta   90.00
_cell.angle_gamma   90.00
#
_symmetry.space_group_name_H-M   'P 1'
#
loop_
_entity.id
_entity.type
_entity.pdbx_description
1 polymer ?
#
loop_
_entity_poly.entity_id
_entity_poly.type
_entity_poly.pdbx_seq_one_letter_code
_entity_poly.pdbx_strand_id
1 'polypeptide(L)'
;EDGPFTKARIAKLPARDWTLLVQGLNLHLPAADALLRKFSFLPYARLDDVMVSLAAPGGGVGPHFDSYDVFLLQGMGTRRWQISEQKDLSLIPDAPLKILKRMVPSETFELTAGDMLYLPPHVAHDGVAMQSEGFCTTYSIGFRAPTHQELADGFLDWIGATSEIEGRLADPDLTATDHPARMPKQYQREVADAIAKLQMDKAAIKQFAGCYATDPKPSVEFSEPKPLLSRTAFAK
;
A
#
# COMPACT_ATOMS: atom_id res chain seq x y z
N GLU A 1 -9.83 13.28 -6.67
CA GLU A 1 -9.80 14.04 -5.42
C GLU A 1 -9.70 13.10 -4.23
N ASP A 2 -8.90 13.47 -3.24
CA ASP A 2 -8.73 12.72 -2.00
C ASP A 2 -9.65 13.23 -0.91
N GLY A 3 -10.08 12.30 0.00
CA GLY A 3 -10.89 12.64 1.16
C GLY A 3 -10.13 13.40 2.25
N PRO A 4 -10.80 13.71 3.35
CA PRO A 4 -12.13 13.25 3.73
C PRO A 4 -13.28 14.01 3.04
N PHE A 5 -14.30 13.26 2.61
CA PHE A 5 -15.50 13.85 1.98
C PHE A 5 -16.61 14.07 3.00
N THR A 6 -17.25 15.24 2.97
CA THR A 6 -18.42 15.51 3.77
C THR A 6 -19.66 14.79 3.20
N LYS A 7 -20.65 14.48 4.05
CA LYS A 7 -21.96 13.93 3.60
C LYS A 7 -22.61 14.81 2.55
N ALA A 8 -22.53 16.13 2.71
CA ALA A 8 -23.11 17.10 1.78
C ALA A 8 -22.44 17.05 0.39
N ARG A 9 -21.12 16.74 0.32
CA ARG A 9 -20.41 16.58 -0.95
C ARG A 9 -20.81 15.27 -1.63
N ILE A 10 -20.84 14.18 -0.88
CA ILE A 10 -21.27 12.87 -1.41
C ILE A 10 -22.70 12.95 -1.95
N ALA A 11 -23.62 13.62 -1.23
CA ALA A 11 -25.00 13.80 -1.67
C ALA A 11 -25.16 14.65 -2.95
N LYS A 12 -24.14 15.39 -3.36
CA LYS A 12 -24.12 16.21 -4.58
C LYS A 12 -23.45 15.51 -5.77
N LEU A 13 -22.99 14.28 -5.61
CA LEU A 13 -22.42 13.53 -6.72
C LEU A 13 -23.50 13.31 -7.80
N PRO A 14 -23.11 13.33 -9.08
CA PRO A 14 -24.07 13.11 -10.18
C PRO A 14 -24.67 11.69 -10.11
N ALA A 15 -25.72 11.45 -10.84
CA ALA A 15 -26.37 10.15 -10.88
C ALA A 15 -25.52 9.06 -11.57
N ARG A 16 -24.47 9.45 -12.33
CA ARG A 16 -23.69 8.57 -13.20
C ARG A 16 -22.20 8.94 -13.21
N ASP A 17 -21.37 8.02 -13.69
CA ASP A 17 -19.99 8.22 -14.14
C ASP A 17 -19.00 8.67 -13.04
N TRP A 18 -19.16 8.11 -11.84
CA TRP A 18 -18.22 8.29 -10.74
C TRP A 18 -18.00 7.01 -9.94
N THR A 19 -16.87 6.96 -9.27
CA THR A 19 -16.52 5.90 -8.32
C THR A 19 -15.90 6.52 -7.09
N LEU A 20 -16.35 6.08 -5.91
CA LEU A 20 -15.74 6.39 -4.61
C LEU A 20 -14.96 5.16 -4.15
N LEU A 21 -13.70 5.36 -3.79
CA LEU A 21 -12.84 4.32 -3.24
C LEU A 21 -12.67 4.55 -1.73
N VAL A 22 -12.86 3.49 -0.94
CA VAL A 22 -12.61 3.50 0.50
C VAL A 22 -11.60 2.41 0.83
N GLN A 23 -10.38 2.83 1.15
CA GLN A 23 -9.29 1.94 1.56
C GLN A 23 -9.41 1.58 3.03
N GLY A 24 -8.80 0.46 3.42
CA GLY A 24 -8.76 0.04 4.82
C GLY A 24 -10.13 -0.24 5.45
N LEU A 25 -11.12 -0.67 4.67
CA LEU A 25 -12.48 -0.92 5.15
C LEU A 25 -12.52 -1.92 6.33
N ASN A 26 -11.60 -2.89 6.36
CA ASN A 26 -11.43 -3.86 7.44
C ASN A 26 -11.04 -3.22 8.78
N LEU A 27 -10.48 -2.02 8.78
CA LEU A 27 -10.17 -1.27 10.01
C LEU A 27 -11.40 -0.60 10.62
N HIS A 28 -12.47 -0.46 9.85
CA HIS A 28 -13.69 0.26 10.25
C HIS A 28 -14.91 -0.64 10.42
N LEU A 29 -14.95 -1.77 9.70
CA LEU A 29 -16.11 -2.67 9.70
C LEU A 29 -15.70 -4.11 10.02
N PRO A 30 -16.22 -4.70 11.12
CA PRO A 30 -15.91 -6.09 11.49
C PRO A 30 -16.24 -7.11 10.38
N ALA A 31 -17.29 -6.85 9.57
CA ALA A 31 -17.62 -7.71 8.43
C ALA A 31 -16.54 -7.70 7.33
N ALA A 32 -15.87 -6.56 7.10
CA ALA A 32 -14.78 -6.45 6.15
C ALA A 32 -13.50 -7.11 6.70
N ASP A 33 -13.23 -7.03 8.01
CA ASP A 33 -12.15 -7.80 8.64
C ASP A 33 -12.42 -9.31 8.52
N ALA A 34 -13.65 -9.75 8.79
CA ALA A 34 -14.03 -11.15 8.60
C ALA A 34 -13.89 -11.61 7.14
N LEU A 35 -14.14 -10.73 6.15
CA LEU A 35 -13.87 -11.02 4.75
C LEU A 35 -12.37 -11.16 4.49
N LEU A 36 -11.53 -10.23 4.96
CA LEU A 36 -10.08 -10.29 4.80
C LEU A 36 -9.51 -11.60 5.37
N ARG A 37 -10.00 -12.04 6.53
CA ARG A 37 -9.57 -13.29 7.18
C ARG A 37 -9.89 -14.55 6.38
N LYS A 38 -10.84 -14.52 5.45
CA LYS A 38 -11.09 -15.65 4.52
C LYS A 38 -9.92 -15.89 3.56
N PHE A 39 -9.02 -14.92 3.41
CA PHE A 39 -7.79 -15.03 2.62
C PHE A 39 -6.56 -15.43 3.46
N SER A 40 -6.76 -15.90 4.69
CA SER A 40 -5.68 -16.37 5.61
C SER A 40 -5.02 -17.69 5.16
N PHE A 41 -5.37 -18.21 3.99
CA PHE A 41 -4.56 -19.24 3.33
C PHE A 41 -3.22 -18.70 2.83
N LEU A 42 -3.06 -17.36 2.80
CA LEU A 42 -1.81 -16.66 2.62
C LEU A 42 -1.34 -16.03 3.94
N PRO A 43 -0.02 -15.88 4.15
CA PRO A 43 0.50 -15.26 5.37
C PRO A 43 -0.02 -13.83 5.56
N TYR A 44 -0.37 -13.46 6.78
CA TYR A 44 -0.82 -12.09 7.12
C TYR A 44 0.17 -11.00 6.71
N ALA A 45 1.47 -11.30 6.73
CA ALA A 45 2.50 -10.38 6.23
C ALA A 45 2.32 -9.98 4.75
N ARG A 46 1.56 -10.78 3.98
CA ARG A 46 1.24 -10.51 2.58
C ARG A 46 -0.14 -9.88 2.37
N LEU A 47 -1.04 -9.98 3.34
CA LEU A 47 -2.33 -9.30 3.28
C LEU A 47 -2.16 -7.81 3.55
N ASP A 48 -2.80 -6.97 2.73
CA ASP A 48 -2.79 -5.52 2.93
C ASP A 48 -4.11 -5.07 3.57
N ASP A 49 -5.13 -4.87 2.77
CA ASP A 49 -6.44 -4.44 3.26
C ASP A 49 -7.59 -4.95 2.37
N VAL A 50 -8.79 -4.60 2.79
CA VAL A 50 -9.99 -4.62 1.95
C VAL A 50 -10.30 -3.19 1.55
N MET A 51 -10.16 -2.87 0.26
CA MET A 51 -10.69 -1.65 -0.32
C MET A 51 -12.08 -1.93 -0.90
N VAL A 52 -13.01 -1.00 -0.78
CA VAL A 52 -14.29 -1.06 -1.51
C VAL A 52 -14.39 0.07 -2.51
N SER A 53 -14.79 -0.26 -3.72
CA SER A 53 -15.25 0.72 -4.71
C SER A 53 -16.76 0.77 -4.72
N LEU A 54 -17.33 1.96 -4.58
CA LEU A 54 -18.76 2.25 -4.76
C LEU A 54 -18.89 3.08 -6.03
N ALA A 55 -19.52 2.52 -7.05
CA ALA A 55 -19.67 3.16 -8.35
C ALA A 55 -21.13 3.41 -8.70
N ALA A 56 -21.44 4.60 -9.22
CA ALA A 56 -22.69 4.88 -9.91
C ALA A 56 -22.72 4.20 -11.29
N PRO A 57 -23.84 4.13 -11.98
CA PRO A 57 -23.94 3.63 -13.36
C PRO A 57 -22.90 4.28 -14.28
N GLY A 58 -22.14 3.47 -15.02
CA GLY A 58 -21.04 3.93 -15.87
C GLY A 58 -19.75 4.26 -15.14
N GLY A 59 -19.75 4.28 -13.80
CA GLY A 59 -18.57 4.61 -12.99
C GLY A 59 -17.49 3.55 -13.08
N GLY A 60 -16.25 3.99 -13.15
CA GLY A 60 -15.02 3.20 -13.16
C GLY A 60 -13.84 4.06 -12.74
N VAL A 61 -12.65 3.47 -12.68
CA VAL A 61 -11.38 4.17 -12.37
C VAL A 61 -10.65 4.50 -13.67
N GLY A 62 -10.96 3.79 -14.74
CA GLY A 62 -10.25 3.81 -16.00
C GLY A 62 -9.19 2.71 -16.10
N PRO A 63 -8.62 2.50 -17.29
CA PRO A 63 -7.66 1.43 -17.53
C PRO A 63 -6.36 1.66 -16.78
N HIS A 64 -5.97 0.71 -15.93
CA HIS A 64 -4.77 0.76 -15.10
C HIS A 64 -4.19 -0.63 -14.87
N PHE A 65 -3.13 -0.73 -14.10
CA PHE A 65 -2.58 -1.96 -13.57
C PHE A 65 -2.08 -1.76 -12.14
N ASP A 66 -2.08 -2.83 -11.38
CA ASP A 66 -1.49 -2.86 -10.05
C ASP A 66 -0.14 -3.55 -10.05
N SER A 67 0.73 -3.18 -9.11
CA SER A 67 2.06 -3.81 -8.92
C SER A 67 2.02 -4.98 -7.94
N TYR A 68 0.82 -5.40 -7.52
CA TYR A 68 0.57 -6.45 -6.54
C TYR A 68 -0.59 -7.35 -6.98
N ASP A 69 -0.70 -8.49 -6.33
CA ASP A 69 -1.82 -9.41 -6.50
C ASP A 69 -3.10 -8.83 -5.90
N VAL A 70 -4.23 -9.01 -6.57
CA VAL A 70 -5.53 -8.57 -6.05
C VAL A 70 -6.65 -9.56 -6.38
N PHE A 71 -7.53 -9.80 -5.42
CA PHE A 71 -8.82 -10.45 -5.66
C PHE A 71 -9.92 -9.39 -5.68
N LEU A 72 -10.70 -9.36 -6.73
CA LEU A 72 -11.81 -8.45 -6.97
C LEU A 72 -13.12 -9.20 -6.76
N LEU A 73 -13.68 -9.11 -5.56
CA LEU A 73 -14.96 -9.75 -5.21
C LEU A 73 -16.10 -8.80 -5.53
N GLN A 74 -16.99 -9.21 -6.44
CA GLN A 74 -18.16 -8.43 -6.77
C GLN A 74 -19.19 -8.48 -5.64
N GLY A 75 -19.58 -7.29 -5.18
CA GLY A 75 -20.66 -7.10 -4.20
C GLY A 75 -22.00 -6.84 -4.86
N MET A 76 -22.54 -5.62 -4.74
CA MET A 76 -23.79 -5.22 -5.38
C MET A 76 -23.59 -4.89 -6.86
N GLY A 77 -24.64 -5.07 -7.65
CA GLY A 77 -24.68 -4.71 -9.06
C GLY A 77 -23.81 -5.61 -9.94
N THR A 78 -23.64 -5.20 -11.17
CA THR A 78 -22.82 -5.90 -12.19
C THR A 78 -21.68 -5.00 -12.62
N ARG A 79 -20.47 -5.55 -12.68
CA ARG A 79 -19.29 -4.88 -13.21
C ARG A 79 -18.71 -5.62 -14.38
N ARG A 80 -18.51 -4.92 -15.48
CA ARG A 80 -17.76 -5.42 -16.62
C ARG A 80 -16.28 -5.12 -16.39
N TRP A 81 -15.47 -6.17 -16.41
CA TRP A 81 -14.03 -6.10 -16.39
C TRP A 81 -13.47 -6.42 -17.76
N GLN A 82 -12.64 -5.54 -18.27
CA GLN A 82 -11.80 -5.78 -19.43
C GLN A 82 -10.37 -6.01 -18.96
N ILE A 83 -9.70 -7.01 -19.50
CA ILE A 83 -8.34 -7.41 -19.13
C ILE A 83 -7.47 -7.39 -20.37
N SER A 84 -6.19 -7.05 -20.19
CA SER A 84 -5.21 -7.06 -21.26
C SER A 84 -3.87 -7.60 -20.78
N GLU A 85 -3.31 -8.53 -21.54
CA GLU A 85 -1.94 -9.03 -21.37
C GLU A 85 -0.90 -8.22 -22.16
N GLN A 86 -1.24 -6.99 -22.54
CA GLN A 86 -0.35 -6.10 -23.27
C GLN A 86 0.94 -5.82 -22.50
N LYS A 87 2.05 -5.67 -23.24
CA LYS A 87 3.36 -5.34 -22.66
C LYS A 87 3.57 -3.84 -22.48
N ASP A 88 2.91 -3.02 -23.30
CA ASP A 88 2.99 -1.57 -23.18
C ASP A 88 2.06 -1.08 -22.06
N LEU A 89 2.66 -0.75 -20.93
CA LEU A 89 1.99 -0.22 -19.75
C LEU A 89 2.26 1.29 -19.56
N SER A 90 2.51 2.01 -20.64
CA SER A 90 2.76 3.47 -20.61
C SER A 90 1.59 4.23 -20.03
N LEU A 91 1.88 5.08 -19.05
CA LEU A 91 0.89 5.88 -18.34
C LEU A 91 0.69 7.25 -18.98
N ILE A 92 -0.49 7.83 -18.79
CA ILE A 92 -0.77 9.23 -19.14
C ILE A 92 0.06 10.11 -18.20
N PRO A 93 0.93 11.00 -18.72
CA PRO A 93 1.71 11.93 -17.89
C PRO A 93 0.78 12.82 -17.08
N ASP A 94 1.19 13.13 -15.86
CA ASP A 94 0.53 14.11 -14.97
C ASP A 94 -0.96 13.82 -14.66
N ALA A 95 -1.43 12.62 -14.97
CA ALA A 95 -2.76 12.19 -14.56
C ALA A 95 -2.80 11.99 -13.03
N PRO A 96 -3.92 12.35 -12.36
CA PRO A 96 -4.06 12.18 -10.91
C PRO A 96 -4.06 10.71 -10.45
N LEU A 97 -4.28 9.79 -11.38
CA LEU A 97 -4.20 8.34 -11.18
C LEU A 97 -3.28 7.72 -12.25
N LYS A 98 -2.76 6.52 -11.96
CA LYS A 98 -1.90 5.76 -12.89
C LYS A 98 -2.72 5.16 -14.04
N ILE A 99 -3.26 5.99 -14.92
CA ILE A 99 -4.09 5.57 -16.05
C ILE A 99 -3.20 5.26 -17.26
N LEU A 100 -3.49 4.13 -17.91
CA LEU A 100 -2.82 3.72 -19.14
C LEU A 100 -3.18 4.64 -20.31
N LYS A 101 -2.19 5.01 -21.13
CA LYS A 101 -2.41 5.78 -22.37
C LYS A 101 -3.32 5.03 -23.35
N ARG A 102 -3.20 3.71 -23.38
CA ARG A 102 -3.95 2.84 -24.26
C ARG A 102 -4.11 1.48 -23.60
N MET A 103 -5.30 0.92 -23.72
CA MET A 103 -5.58 -0.47 -23.37
C MET A 103 -6.27 -1.15 -24.54
N VAL A 104 -5.81 -2.35 -24.88
CA VAL A 104 -6.44 -3.21 -25.89
C VAL A 104 -6.90 -4.47 -25.17
N PRO A 105 -8.20 -4.59 -24.85
CA PRO A 105 -8.70 -5.74 -24.12
C PRO A 105 -8.47 -7.04 -24.87
N SER A 106 -7.98 -8.06 -24.18
CA SER A 106 -7.89 -9.44 -24.67
C SER A 106 -9.07 -10.27 -24.22
N GLU A 107 -9.60 -9.98 -23.03
CA GLU A 107 -10.74 -10.68 -22.44
C GLU A 107 -11.71 -9.71 -21.78
N THR A 108 -12.97 -10.14 -21.67
CA THR A 108 -14.02 -9.35 -20.99
C THR A 108 -14.86 -10.29 -20.13
N PHE A 109 -15.09 -9.90 -18.88
CA PHE A 109 -15.91 -10.61 -17.91
C PHE A 109 -17.00 -9.69 -17.36
N GLU A 110 -18.19 -10.21 -17.17
CA GLU A 110 -19.25 -9.55 -16.42
C GLU A 110 -19.42 -10.27 -15.09
N LEU A 111 -19.08 -9.58 -13.98
CA LEU A 111 -19.18 -10.12 -12.65
C LEU A 111 -20.43 -9.62 -11.96
N THR A 112 -21.16 -10.56 -11.36
CA THR A 112 -22.34 -10.34 -10.53
C THR A 112 -22.03 -10.65 -9.06
N ALA A 113 -22.93 -10.31 -8.15
CA ALA A 113 -22.71 -10.50 -6.73
C ALA A 113 -22.26 -11.92 -6.36
N GLY A 114 -21.10 -12.02 -5.71
CA GLY A 114 -20.47 -13.29 -5.33
C GLY A 114 -19.39 -13.79 -6.28
N ASP A 115 -19.36 -13.30 -7.52
CA ASP A 115 -18.27 -13.61 -8.46
C ASP A 115 -16.96 -12.95 -8.00
N MET A 116 -15.84 -13.60 -8.32
CA MET A 116 -14.52 -13.10 -7.95
C MET A 116 -13.53 -13.26 -9.11
N LEU A 117 -12.78 -12.19 -9.37
CA LEU A 117 -11.69 -12.17 -10.35
C LEU A 117 -10.36 -12.02 -9.63
N TYR A 118 -9.39 -12.86 -9.97
CA TYR A 118 -8.02 -12.68 -9.51
C TYR A 118 -7.18 -12.06 -10.63
N LEU A 119 -6.42 -11.02 -10.27
CA LEU A 119 -5.48 -10.35 -11.15
C LEU A 119 -4.07 -10.42 -10.57
N PRO A 120 -3.12 -11.02 -11.28
CA PRO A 120 -1.71 -10.96 -10.92
C PRO A 120 -1.13 -9.55 -11.20
N PRO A 121 0.06 -9.23 -10.64
CA PRO A 121 0.72 -7.95 -10.89
C PRO A 121 0.90 -7.64 -12.37
N HIS A 122 0.78 -6.36 -12.72
CA HIS A 122 1.00 -5.81 -14.07
C HIS A 122 0.02 -6.27 -15.16
N VAL A 123 -1.07 -6.93 -14.80
CA VAL A 123 -2.17 -7.18 -15.73
C VAL A 123 -3.02 -5.93 -15.86
N ALA A 124 -3.05 -5.36 -17.06
CA ALA A 124 -3.86 -4.17 -17.34
C ALA A 124 -5.36 -4.52 -17.29
N HIS A 125 -6.13 -3.68 -16.60
CA HIS A 125 -7.56 -3.91 -16.44
C HIS A 125 -8.36 -2.61 -16.35
N ASP A 126 -9.66 -2.70 -16.69
CA ASP A 126 -10.64 -1.62 -16.58
C ASP A 126 -11.99 -2.18 -16.16
N GLY A 127 -12.54 -1.63 -15.09
CA GLY A 127 -13.79 -2.08 -14.49
C GLY A 127 -14.86 -0.99 -14.51
N VAL A 128 -15.97 -1.25 -15.22
CA VAL A 128 -17.08 -0.31 -15.39
C VAL A 128 -18.38 -0.89 -14.81
N ALA A 129 -19.08 -0.09 -14.03
CA ALA A 129 -20.39 -0.44 -13.49
C ALA A 129 -21.47 -0.43 -14.57
N MET A 130 -22.18 -1.56 -14.76
CA MET A 130 -23.05 -1.82 -15.90
C MET A 130 -24.53 -1.55 -15.62
N GLN A 131 -24.96 -1.48 -14.37
CA GLN A 131 -26.37 -1.25 -14.01
C GLN A 131 -26.87 0.11 -14.51
N SER A 132 -28.15 0.22 -14.76
CA SER A 132 -28.82 1.46 -15.16
C SER A 132 -29.16 2.34 -13.97
N GLU A 133 -29.45 1.75 -12.82
CA GLU A 133 -29.82 2.39 -11.57
C GLU A 133 -29.13 1.76 -10.37
N GLY A 134 -29.06 2.48 -9.24
CA GLY A 134 -28.43 2.03 -8.01
C GLY A 134 -26.90 2.10 -8.07
N PHE A 135 -26.26 1.31 -7.23
CA PHE A 135 -24.80 1.31 -7.08
C PHE A 135 -24.20 -0.06 -7.35
N CYS A 136 -22.95 -0.04 -7.78
CA CYS A 136 -22.11 -1.21 -7.96
C CYS A 136 -21.00 -1.17 -6.93
N THR A 137 -20.75 -2.29 -6.24
CA THR A 137 -19.63 -2.39 -5.31
C THR A 137 -18.72 -3.55 -5.68
N THR A 138 -17.41 -3.32 -5.62
CA THR A 138 -16.39 -4.36 -5.69
C THR A 138 -15.50 -4.23 -4.47
N TYR A 139 -15.22 -5.35 -3.81
CA TYR A 139 -14.26 -5.44 -2.72
C TYR A 139 -12.95 -5.93 -3.27
N SER A 140 -11.91 -5.11 -3.17
CA SER A 140 -10.56 -5.48 -3.58
C SER A 140 -9.78 -5.95 -2.36
N ILE A 141 -9.34 -7.20 -2.38
CA ILE A 141 -8.45 -7.75 -1.35
C ILE A 141 -7.04 -7.68 -1.93
N GLY A 142 -6.29 -6.69 -1.46
CA GLY A 142 -4.94 -6.39 -1.93
C GLY A 142 -3.87 -7.13 -1.13
N PHE A 143 -2.74 -7.38 -1.77
CA PHE A 143 -1.59 -8.03 -1.16
C PHE A 143 -0.38 -7.11 -1.16
N ARG A 144 0.40 -7.15 -0.07
CA ARG A 144 1.65 -6.38 0.03
C ARG A 144 2.71 -6.96 -0.90
N ALA A 145 3.27 -6.12 -1.72
CA ALA A 145 4.38 -6.46 -2.63
C ALA A 145 5.42 -5.32 -2.62
N PRO A 146 6.10 -5.07 -1.49
CA PRO A 146 7.12 -4.03 -1.42
C PRO A 146 8.27 -4.34 -2.38
N THR A 147 8.81 -3.31 -3.00
CA THR A 147 10.02 -3.41 -3.79
C THR A 147 11.23 -3.71 -2.88
N HIS A 148 12.30 -4.26 -3.46
CA HIS A 148 13.55 -4.45 -2.71
C HIS A 148 14.13 -3.10 -2.23
N GLN A 149 13.90 -2.02 -2.98
CA GLN A 149 14.34 -0.68 -2.59
C GLN A 149 13.58 -0.19 -1.35
N GLU A 150 12.25 -0.31 -1.33
CA GLU A 150 11.43 0.05 -0.16
C GLU A 150 11.83 -0.74 1.09
N LEU A 151 12.14 -2.03 0.93
CA LEU A 151 12.63 -2.84 2.05
C LEU A 151 14.02 -2.40 2.54
N ALA A 152 14.91 -2.04 1.61
CA ALA A 152 16.26 -1.57 1.96
C ALA A 152 16.20 -0.21 2.65
N ASP A 153 15.44 0.74 2.12
CA ASP A 153 15.27 2.07 2.69
C ASP A 153 14.62 1.99 4.07
N GLY A 154 13.53 1.22 4.19
CA GLY A 154 12.86 1.00 5.47
C GLY A 154 13.77 0.34 6.52
N PHE A 155 14.66 -0.58 6.11
CA PHE A 155 15.63 -1.17 7.03
C PHE A 155 16.68 -0.15 7.51
N LEU A 156 17.17 0.71 6.61
CA LEU A 156 18.13 1.76 6.97
C LEU A 156 17.51 2.78 7.93
N ASP A 157 16.28 3.19 7.68
CA ASP A 157 15.53 4.08 8.58
C ASP A 157 15.30 3.43 9.95
N TRP A 158 14.85 2.17 9.95
CA TRP A 158 14.59 1.43 11.18
C TRP A 158 15.86 1.22 12.02
N ILE A 159 16.98 0.83 11.41
CA ILE A 159 18.22 0.60 12.13
C ILE A 159 18.81 1.91 12.66
N GLY A 160 18.68 2.99 11.89
CA GLY A 160 19.07 4.33 12.34
C GLY A 160 18.26 4.82 13.54
N ALA A 161 16.96 4.54 13.56
CA ALA A 161 16.06 4.92 14.67
C ALA A 161 16.22 4.04 15.92
N THR A 162 16.66 2.78 15.77
CA THR A 162 16.77 1.82 16.90
C THR A 162 18.18 1.65 17.41
N SER A 163 19.22 2.17 16.71
CA SER A 163 20.60 2.08 17.12
C SER A 163 21.02 3.31 17.93
N GLU A 164 21.53 3.08 19.12
CA GLU A 164 22.17 4.12 19.93
C GLU A 164 23.70 4.06 19.70
N ILE A 165 24.22 4.93 18.84
CA ILE A 165 25.66 5.03 18.56
C ILE A 165 26.19 6.30 19.22
N GLU A 166 26.94 6.12 20.28
CA GLU A 166 27.58 7.23 21.00
C GLU A 166 28.94 7.59 20.39
N GLY A 167 29.36 8.83 20.64
CA GLY A 167 30.64 9.37 20.24
C GLY A 167 30.54 10.50 19.22
N ARG A 168 31.66 11.13 19.01
CA ARG A 168 31.85 12.16 17.97
C ARG A 168 33.17 11.91 17.29
N LEU A 169 33.24 12.29 16.03
CA LEU A 169 34.52 12.35 15.32
C LEU A 169 35.48 13.27 16.08
N ALA A 170 36.69 12.82 16.32
CA ALA A 170 37.74 13.55 17.01
C ALA A 170 39.06 13.32 16.30
N ASP A 171 39.73 14.40 15.97
CA ASP A 171 41.04 14.39 15.25
C ASP A 171 42.15 14.98 16.14
N PRO A 172 42.49 14.34 17.27
CA PRO A 172 43.51 14.91 18.20
C PRO A 172 44.91 15.05 17.57
N ASP A 173 45.22 14.26 16.59
CA ASP A 173 46.50 14.22 15.91
C ASP A 173 46.45 14.86 14.51
N LEU A 174 45.39 15.62 14.20
CA LEU A 174 45.26 16.29 12.91
C LEU A 174 46.37 17.36 12.75
N THR A 175 47.14 17.25 11.68
CA THR A 175 48.17 18.21 11.35
C THR A 175 47.74 19.16 10.24
N ALA A 176 48.39 20.33 10.15
CA ALA A 176 48.15 21.26 9.06
C ALA A 176 48.45 20.59 7.70
N THR A 177 47.69 20.97 6.67
CA THR A 177 47.78 20.43 5.33
C THR A 177 47.90 21.52 4.28
N ASP A 178 48.77 21.29 3.26
CA ASP A 178 48.86 22.14 2.07
C ASP A 178 47.79 21.81 1.02
N HIS A 179 47.00 20.75 1.26
CA HIS A 179 45.95 20.28 0.38
C HIS A 179 44.59 20.18 1.08
N PRO A 180 43.96 21.29 1.48
CA PRO A 180 42.76 21.28 2.30
C PRO A 180 41.53 20.62 1.64
N ALA A 181 41.50 20.52 0.32
CA ALA A 181 40.43 19.81 -0.40
C ALA A 181 40.60 18.29 -0.38
N ARG A 182 41.73 17.75 0.13
CA ARG A 182 41.95 16.31 0.22
C ARG A 182 41.43 15.75 1.54
N MET A 183 40.51 14.80 1.46
CA MET A 183 39.98 14.13 2.63
C MET A 183 41.06 13.30 3.35
N PRO A 184 41.28 13.50 4.67
CA PRO A 184 42.26 12.71 5.43
C PRO A 184 41.85 11.23 5.49
N LYS A 185 42.84 10.33 5.43
CA LYS A 185 42.61 8.88 5.57
C LYS A 185 42.05 8.52 6.96
N GLN A 186 42.44 9.27 7.99
CA GLN A 186 41.93 9.08 9.34
C GLN A 186 40.43 9.36 9.40
N TYR A 187 39.95 10.47 8.82
CA TYR A 187 38.52 10.77 8.71
C TYR A 187 37.74 9.64 8.05
N GLN A 188 38.26 9.11 6.93
CA GLN A 188 37.59 7.99 6.24
C GLN A 188 37.48 6.75 7.12
N ARG A 189 38.52 6.43 7.92
CA ARG A 189 38.52 5.30 8.87
C ARG A 189 37.49 5.52 9.97
N GLU A 190 37.48 6.69 10.59
CA GLU A 190 36.54 6.99 11.67
C GLU A 190 35.07 6.95 11.21
N VAL A 191 34.77 7.40 9.98
CA VAL A 191 33.45 7.25 9.38
C VAL A 191 33.10 5.79 9.17
N ALA A 192 34.04 4.98 8.64
CA ALA A 192 33.83 3.55 8.45
C ALA A 192 33.60 2.82 9.79
N ASP A 193 34.39 3.15 10.82
CA ASP A 193 34.27 2.58 12.17
C ASP A 193 32.92 2.97 12.83
N ALA A 194 32.45 4.18 12.61
CA ALA A 194 31.13 4.62 13.09
C ALA A 194 30.01 3.81 12.42
N ILE A 195 30.05 3.64 11.11
CA ILE A 195 29.08 2.85 10.35
C ILE A 195 29.14 1.37 10.73
N ALA A 196 30.33 0.82 10.96
CA ALA A 196 30.52 -0.58 11.36
C ALA A 196 29.91 -0.93 12.74
N LYS A 197 29.58 0.08 13.57
CA LYS A 197 28.88 -0.11 14.83
C LYS A 197 27.40 -0.45 14.64
N LEU A 198 26.83 -0.20 13.46
CA LEU A 198 25.46 -0.61 13.14
C LEU A 198 25.39 -2.14 13.07
N GLN A 199 24.49 -2.73 13.86
CA GLN A 199 24.32 -4.19 13.89
C GLN A 199 23.38 -4.64 12.76
N MET A 200 23.92 -4.71 11.54
CA MET A 200 23.18 -5.18 10.34
C MET A 200 23.27 -6.71 10.19
N ASP A 201 22.90 -7.44 11.23
CA ASP A 201 22.94 -8.90 11.25
C ASP A 201 21.57 -9.55 10.93
N LYS A 202 21.54 -10.89 10.93
CA LYS A 202 20.31 -11.65 10.67
C LYS A 202 19.23 -11.44 11.74
N ALA A 203 19.62 -11.13 12.98
CA ALA A 203 18.66 -10.87 14.06
C ALA A 203 17.98 -9.53 13.86
N ALA A 204 18.73 -8.47 13.52
CA ALA A 204 18.21 -7.16 13.17
C ALA A 204 17.27 -7.22 11.95
N ILE A 205 17.66 -7.95 10.89
CA ILE A 205 16.82 -8.14 9.69
C ILE A 205 15.51 -8.84 10.06
N LYS A 206 15.55 -9.88 10.90
CA LYS A 206 14.35 -10.59 11.36
C LYS A 206 13.42 -9.69 12.16
N GLN A 207 13.97 -8.89 13.07
CA GLN A 207 13.21 -7.94 13.88
C GLN A 207 12.56 -6.86 12.99
N PHE A 208 13.36 -6.26 12.10
CA PHE A 208 12.84 -5.32 11.10
C PHE A 208 11.69 -5.90 10.29
N ALA A 209 11.85 -7.11 9.74
CA ALA A 209 10.81 -7.75 8.93
C ALA A 209 9.50 -7.93 9.72
N GLY A 210 9.57 -8.23 11.02
CA GLY A 210 8.41 -8.28 11.90
C GLY A 210 7.74 -6.91 12.07
N CYS A 211 8.52 -5.88 12.37
CA CYS A 211 8.03 -4.51 12.50
C CYS A 211 7.40 -4.02 11.18
N TYR A 212 8.12 -4.16 10.08
CA TYR A 212 7.67 -3.74 8.75
C TYR A 212 6.35 -4.41 8.32
N ALA A 213 6.20 -5.72 8.60
CA ALA A 213 4.98 -6.45 8.25
C ALA A 213 3.76 -6.06 9.10
N THR A 214 3.98 -5.50 10.29
CA THR A 214 2.91 -5.12 11.25
C THR A 214 2.73 -3.63 11.38
N ASP A 215 3.57 -2.83 10.72
CA ASP A 215 3.48 -1.37 10.76
C ASP A 215 2.18 -0.91 10.08
N PRO A 216 1.37 -0.08 10.75
CA PRO A 216 0.15 0.46 10.16
C PRO A 216 0.47 1.40 9.00
N LYS A 217 -0.47 1.54 8.06
CA LYS A 217 -0.33 2.54 7.00
C LYS A 217 -0.22 3.95 7.60
N PRO A 218 0.54 4.88 7.00
CA PRO A 218 0.74 6.23 7.53
C PRO A 218 -0.54 7.03 7.80
N SER A 219 -1.65 6.66 7.12
CA SER A 219 -2.96 7.30 7.30
C SER A 219 -3.81 6.67 8.42
N VAL A 220 -3.28 5.65 9.12
CA VAL A 220 -4.01 4.94 10.17
C VAL A 220 -3.53 5.41 11.53
N GLU A 221 -4.43 6.04 12.28
CA GLU A 221 -4.20 6.43 13.67
C GLU A 221 -4.95 5.52 14.61
N PHE A 222 -4.26 5.01 15.63
CA PHE A 222 -4.88 4.24 16.71
C PHE A 222 -5.02 5.14 17.95
N SER A 223 -6.21 5.16 18.52
CA SER A 223 -6.46 5.80 19.80
C SER A 223 -6.77 4.75 20.87
N GLU A 224 -6.37 5.03 22.10
CA GLU A 224 -6.72 4.16 23.21
C GLU A 224 -8.25 4.12 23.40
N PRO A 225 -8.84 2.93 23.62
CA PRO A 225 -10.26 2.80 23.88
C PRO A 225 -10.64 3.48 25.19
N LYS A 226 -11.77 4.17 25.21
CA LYS A 226 -12.31 4.79 26.42
C LYS A 226 -13.66 4.15 26.77
N PRO A 227 -13.80 3.47 27.94
CA PRO A 227 -12.75 3.22 28.96
C PRO A 227 -11.72 2.17 28.50
N LEU A 228 -10.55 2.19 29.16
CA LEU A 228 -9.51 1.17 28.93
C LEU A 228 -10.08 -0.24 29.13
N LEU A 229 -9.81 -1.12 28.20
CA LEU A 229 -10.23 -2.51 28.30
C LEU A 229 -9.48 -3.23 29.43
N SER A 230 -10.20 -4.03 30.24
CA SER A 230 -9.56 -4.95 31.15
C SER A 230 -8.81 -6.05 30.37
N ARG A 231 -7.80 -6.69 31.01
CA ARG A 231 -7.08 -7.81 30.38
C ARG A 231 -8.01 -8.91 29.87
N THR A 232 -9.10 -9.20 30.60
CA THR A 232 -10.10 -10.20 30.23
C THR A 232 -10.97 -9.75 29.06
N ALA A 233 -11.24 -8.46 28.92
CA ALA A 233 -12.00 -7.92 27.79
C ALA A 233 -11.14 -7.80 26.52
N PHE A 234 -9.83 -7.57 26.68
CA PHE A 234 -8.87 -7.55 25.57
C PHE A 234 -8.59 -8.95 25.02
N ALA A 235 -8.66 -9.98 25.83
CA ALA A 235 -8.39 -11.37 25.44
C ALA A 235 -9.60 -12.09 24.80
N LYS A 236 -10.74 -11.44 24.68
CA LYS A 236 -11.95 -11.92 23.99
C LYS A 236 -12.04 -11.40 22.57
#